data_6ddbcb7016d24df4427fd91528271a1c
#
_entry.id   6ddbcb7016d24df4427fd91528271a1c
#
_cell.length_a   1.000
_cell.length_b   1.000
_cell.length_c   1.000
_cell.angle_alpha   90.00
_cell.angle_beta   90.00
_cell.angle_gamma   90.00
#
_symmetry.space_group_name_H-M   'P 1'
#
loop_
_entity.id
_entity.type
_entity.pdbx_description
1 polymer ?
#
loop_
_entity_poly.entity_id
_entity_poly.type
_entity_poly.pdbx_seq_one_letter_code
_entity_poly.pdbx_strand_id
1 'polypeptide(L)'
;MGLAAVALPILIHLFTRARAKPIPFSSLRFLKQLQNQKIRRIKIRQILLLLLRTLAVLFLVLGFARPTCRTQSGSGARSRTSAVLLLDNSASMALEEQGESLFAAAKEAGAHIIEQMQPGDELYLCTTTDTLEGTERRAFHDFQAFRRRLEATPLSFRATDISAGMRFAQNLLQSAHNVNKELYLLSDMQATGFAADSLPAREFHLRQYAVPLLVSHPANLAVTGVRLRSAILERGKTVEVEVTLANSGQEPGRTKLVQLFIHGQRVAQRTVSLERGTTAQELFRFIIDRDGWIEGYVQLEDDALMEDNLRYFTFYVPERLNVGVIGERTAGSELLQLALQSSADSSAFLRLFTVVPERSFGLAIDSLQLLLLHDVSRLPDAVVERIGAWHSRGGGIILVLGQRTDIGWYNARLAPALGLSPVLAAFGEGGHFSLGRVDGTHPVFSGIFEGAEIQFARPQFNFACRAASAPDQHALLSFSTGDPYLYEVRRDEGALLVFTSSFEPEVSDMAYRTIFAPLLHRS
;
A
#
# COMPACT_ATOMS: atom_id res chain seq x y z
N MET A 1 13.97 -53.42 6.03
CA MET A 1 13.33 -54.30 5.03
C MET A 1 14.21 -54.50 3.81
N GLY A 2 14.86 -53.51 3.20
CA GLY A 2 15.69 -53.65 1.99
C GLY A 2 16.89 -54.59 2.11
N LEU A 3 17.54 -54.66 3.28
CA LEU A 3 18.68 -55.57 3.52
C LEU A 3 18.31 -57.07 3.40
N ALA A 4 17.07 -57.45 3.61
CA ALA A 4 16.58 -58.80 3.43
C ALA A 4 16.63 -59.23 1.93
N ALA A 5 16.56 -58.32 0.97
CA ALA A 5 16.66 -58.57 -0.44
C ALA A 5 18.05 -59.10 -0.88
N VAL A 6 19.11 -58.82 -0.10
CA VAL A 6 20.48 -59.30 -0.35
C VAL A 6 20.58 -60.82 -0.13
N ALA A 7 19.67 -61.42 0.66
CA ALA A 7 19.60 -62.88 0.84
C ALA A 7 19.01 -63.60 -0.39
N LEU A 8 18.26 -62.90 -1.25
CA LEU A 8 17.53 -63.50 -2.38
C LEU A 8 18.46 -64.23 -3.40
N PRO A 9 19.57 -63.65 -3.87
CA PRO A 9 20.51 -64.36 -4.76
C PRO A 9 21.12 -65.62 -4.13
N ILE A 10 21.37 -65.60 -2.81
CA ILE A 10 21.92 -66.73 -2.06
C ILE A 10 20.88 -67.84 -1.96
N LEU A 11 19.64 -67.51 -1.61
CA LEU A 11 18.55 -68.47 -1.56
C LEU A 11 18.28 -69.10 -2.93
N ILE A 12 18.22 -68.32 -3.99
CA ILE A 12 18.02 -68.82 -5.35
C ILE A 12 19.17 -69.77 -5.73
N HIS A 13 20.42 -69.45 -5.39
CA HIS A 13 21.56 -70.33 -5.65
C HIS A 13 21.48 -71.66 -4.87
N LEU A 14 21.00 -71.63 -3.66
CA LEU A 14 20.83 -72.82 -2.82
C LEU A 14 19.72 -73.76 -3.36
N PHE A 15 18.60 -73.19 -3.81
CA PHE A 15 17.44 -73.94 -4.29
C PHE A 15 17.57 -74.40 -5.75
N THR A 16 18.39 -73.77 -6.56
CA THR A 16 18.62 -74.13 -7.98
C THR A 16 19.75 -75.17 -8.19
N ARG A 17 20.22 -75.78 -7.12
CA ARG A 17 21.23 -76.83 -7.22
C ARG A 17 20.64 -78.07 -7.91
N ALA A 18 20.87 -78.22 -9.23
CA ALA A 18 20.38 -79.34 -10.01
C ALA A 18 20.92 -80.67 -9.46
N ARG A 19 20.07 -81.60 -9.15
CA ARG A 19 20.44 -82.97 -8.80
C ARG A 19 20.80 -83.72 -10.10
N ALA A 20 22.10 -84.01 -10.28
CA ALA A 20 22.54 -84.85 -11.39
C ALA A 20 22.02 -86.27 -11.24
N LYS A 21 21.36 -86.81 -12.27
CA LYS A 21 21.00 -88.21 -12.31
C LYS A 21 22.25 -89.08 -12.49
N PRO A 22 22.49 -90.03 -11.60
CA PRO A 22 23.63 -91.00 -11.80
C PRO A 22 23.37 -91.92 -12.99
N ILE A 23 24.30 -91.91 -13.92
CA ILE A 23 24.33 -92.87 -15.06
C ILE A 23 25.49 -93.87 -14.81
N PRO A 24 25.25 -95.17 -14.75
CA PRO A 24 26.25 -96.16 -14.51
C PRO A 24 27.21 -96.27 -15.76
N PHE A 25 28.55 -96.12 -15.51
CA PHE A 25 29.55 -96.17 -16.52
C PHE A 25 30.67 -97.16 -16.09
N SER A 26 31.09 -98.05 -16.99
CA SER A 26 31.92 -99.23 -16.68
C SER A 26 33.44 -98.91 -16.45
N SER A 27 33.99 -97.73 -16.69
CA SER A 27 35.37 -97.45 -16.37
C SER A 27 35.60 -95.93 -16.15
N LEU A 28 35.95 -95.55 -14.93
CA LEU A 28 36.01 -94.15 -14.45
C LEU A 28 37.44 -93.63 -14.29
N ARG A 29 38.50 -94.47 -14.59
CA ARG A 29 39.88 -94.12 -14.23
C ARG A 29 40.44 -92.91 -14.97
N PHE A 30 40.09 -92.65 -16.20
CA PHE A 30 40.59 -91.55 -17.05
C PHE A 30 39.74 -90.26 -16.86
N LEU A 31 38.46 -90.41 -16.55
CA LEU A 31 37.55 -89.30 -16.31
C LEU A 31 37.83 -88.57 -15.01
N LYS A 32 38.28 -89.26 -13.96
CA LYS A 32 38.57 -88.68 -12.65
C LYS A 32 39.66 -87.60 -12.64
N GLN A 33 40.73 -87.74 -13.49
CA GLN A 33 41.80 -86.74 -13.55
C GLN A 33 41.42 -85.47 -14.32
N LEU A 34 40.61 -85.55 -15.37
CA LEU A 34 40.08 -84.39 -16.11
C LEU A 34 38.94 -83.68 -15.41
N GLN A 35 38.17 -84.41 -14.58
CA GLN A 35 36.99 -83.89 -13.89
C GLN A 35 37.39 -82.92 -12.79
N ASN A 36 38.45 -83.16 -12.05
CA ASN A 36 38.81 -82.30 -10.89
C ASN A 36 39.22 -80.90 -11.30
N GLN A 37 39.88 -80.67 -12.43
CA GLN A 37 40.22 -79.31 -12.88
C GLN A 37 39.03 -78.54 -13.46
N LYS A 38 38.17 -79.23 -14.24
CA LYS A 38 36.97 -78.59 -14.81
C LYS A 38 35.94 -78.26 -13.74
N ILE A 39 35.66 -79.14 -12.78
CA ILE A 39 34.73 -78.96 -11.68
C ILE A 39 35.20 -77.80 -10.79
N ARG A 40 36.51 -77.69 -10.53
CA ARG A 40 37.06 -76.58 -9.72
C ARG A 40 36.85 -75.25 -10.42
N ARG A 41 37.06 -75.13 -11.72
CA ARG A 41 36.82 -73.90 -12.50
C ARG A 41 35.34 -73.53 -12.58
N ILE A 42 34.46 -74.51 -12.74
CA ILE A 42 33.02 -74.28 -12.76
C ILE A 42 32.49 -73.81 -11.37
N LYS A 43 32.95 -74.42 -10.28
CA LYS A 43 32.62 -73.99 -8.92
C LYS A 43 33.09 -72.60 -8.61
N ILE A 44 34.35 -72.24 -8.99
CA ILE A 44 34.87 -70.91 -8.80
C ILE A 44 34.06 -69.88 -9.61
N ARG A 45 33.68 -70.17 -10.85
CA ARG A 45 32.87 -69.30 -11.71
C ARG A 45 31.45 -69.09 -11.12
N GLN A 46 30.83 -70.14 -10.56
CA GLN A 46 29.54 -70.06 -9.92
C GLN A 46 29.58 -69.25 -8.62
N ILE A 47 30.63 -69.40 -7.81
CA ILE A 47 30.84 -68.60 -6.60
C ILE A 47 31.08 -67.13 -6.95
N LEU A 48 31.92 -66.85 -8.00
CA LEU A 48 32.17 -65.49 -8.46
C LEU A 48 30.90 -64.80 -8.99
N LEU A 49 30.07 -65.54 -9.74
CA LEU A 49 28.77 -65.03 -10.21
C LEU A 49 27.78 -64.78 -9.07
N LEU A 50 27.79 -65.62 -8.07
CA LEU A 50 26.96 -65.42 -6.85
C LEU A 50 27.42 -64.15 -6.13
N LEU A 51 28.73 -63.98 -5.92
CA LEU A 51 29.29 -62.82 -5.27
C LEU A 51 28.95 -61.54 -6.04
N LEU A 52 29.09 -61.54 -7.37
CA LEU A 52 28.76 -60.40 -8.20
C LEU A 52 27.27 -60.01 -8.12
N ARG A 53 26.36 -61.00 -8.15
CA ARG A 53 24.91 -60.81 -8.02
C ARG A 53 24.53 -60.24 -6.64
N THR A 54 25.14 -60.78 -5.58
CA THR A 54 24.89 -60.28 -4.19
C THR A 54 25.41 -58.87 -4.01
N LEU A 55 26.59 -58.56 -4.55
CA LEU A 55 27.15 -57.21 -4.51
C LEU A 55 26.30 -56.22 -5.31
N ALA A 56 25.80 -56.59 -6.49
CA ALA A 56 24.93 -55.75 -7.29
C ALA A 56 23.62 -55.41 -6.56
N VAL A 57 22.98 -56.39 -5.91
CA VAL A 57 21.78 -56.16 -5.10
C VAL A 57 22.13 -55.31 -3.89
N LEU A 58 23.25 -55.53 -3.21
CA LEU A 58 23.71 -54.76 -2.08
C LEU A 58 23.92 -53.28 -2.45
N PHE A 59 24.63 -53.00 -3.57
CA PHE A 59 24.85 -51.63 -4.03
C PHE A 59 23.54 -50.96 -4.46
N LEU A 60 22.62 -51.69 -5.07
CA LEU A 60 21.30 -51.18 -5.42
C LEU A 60 20.53 -50.78 -4.16
N VAL A 61 20.49 -51.66 -3.14
CA VAL A 61 19.84 -51.39 -1.85
C VAL A 61 20.51 -50.19 -1.15
N LEU A 62 21.81 -50.11 -1.13
CA LEU A 62 22.54 -48.98 -0.55
C LEU A 62 22.29 -47.65 -1.32
N GLY A 63 22.19 -47.70 -2.64
CA GLY A 63 21.88 -46.57 -3.48
C GLY A 63 20.49 -45.97 -3.17
N PHE A 64 19.49 -46.84 -2.99
CA PHE A 64 18.15 -46.40 -2.60
C PHE A 64 18.02 -46.04 -1.10
N ALA A 65 18.78 -46.71 -0.24
CA ALA A 65 18.75 -46.47 1.21
C ALA A 65 19.36 -45.11 1.62
N ARG A 66 20.18 -44.46 0.74
CA ARG A 66 20.89 -43.22 1.03
C ARG A 66 21.41 -43.20 2.47
N PRO A 67 22.29 -44.13 2.88
CA PRO A 67 22.73 -44.19 4.28
C PRO A 67 23.40 -42.88 4.65
N THR A 68 22.75 -42.10 5.52
CA THR A 68 23.37 -40.93 6.14
C THR A 68 24.15 -41.43 7.34
N CYS A 69 25.46 -41.43 7.25
CA CYS A 69 26.29 -41.64 8.43
C CYS A 69 26.16 -40.41 9.35
N ARG A 70 25.39 -40.49 10.41
CA ARG A 70 25.60 -39.58 11.53
C ARG A 70 26.95 -39.98 12.11
N THR A 71 27.98 -39.20 11.78
CA THR A 71 29.26 -39.31 12.45
C THR A 71 29.07 -38.83 13.88
N GLN A 72 28.69 -39.73 14.79
CA GLN A 72 28.97 -39.55 16.17
C GLN A 72 30.47 -39.73 16.35
N SER A 73 31.25 -38.77 15.88
CA SER A 73 32.61 -38.61 16.29
C SER A 73 32.59 -38.24 17.75
N GLY A 74 32.84 -39.21 18.59
CA GLY A 74 33.12 -38.96 20.00
C GLY A 74 34.18 -37.85 20.10
N SER A 75 33.95 -36.86 20.99
CA SER A 75 34.89 -35.78 21.36
C SER A 75 35.55 -35.00 20.20
N GLY A 76 34.89 -34.87 19.06
CA GLY A 76 35.32 -34.04 17.94
C GLY A 76 34.63 -32.70 17.97
N ALA A 77 35.35 -31.62 17.95
CA ALA A 77 34.89 -30.25 17.88
C ALA A 77 33.77 -30.13 16.83
N ARG A 78 32.52 -29.91 17.27
CA ARG A 78 31.42 -29.51 16.42
C ARG A 78 31.91 -28.29 15.66
N SER A 79 31.88 -28.32 14.32
CA SER A 79 32.33 -27.18 13.54
C SER A 79 31.59 -25.94 13.99
N ARG A 80 32.34 -24.88 14.33
CA ARG A 80 31.79 -23.62 14.81
C ARG A 80 30.77 -23.06 13.82
N THR A 81 29.76 -22.42 14.37
CA THR A 81 28.62 -21.88 13.63
C THR A 81 28.62 -20.36 13.69
N SER A 82 28.33 -19.72 12.58
CA SER A 82 27.93 -18.31 12.53
C SER A 82 26.42 -18.28 12.29
N ALA A 83 25.66 -17.71 13.24
CA ALA A 83 24.21 -17.66 13.19
C ALA A 83 23.70 -16.22 13.18
N VAL A 84 22.73 -15.94 12.33
CA VAL A 84 21.96 -14.71 12.35
C VAL A 84 20.58 -15.00 12.93
N LEU A 85 20.20 -14.25 13.94
CA LEU A 85 18.85 -14.17 14.45
C LEU A 85 18.16 -12.98 13.79
N LEU A 86 17.25 -13.24 12.86
CA LEU A 86 16.42 -12.24 12.21
C LEU A 86 15.09 -12.17 12.97
N LEU A 87 14.95 -11.14 13.77
CA LEU A 87 13.80 -10.91 14.65
C LEU A 87 12.81 -9.98 13.95
N ASP A 88 11.60 -10.44 13.76
CA ASP A 88 10.50 -9.58 13.37
C ASP A 88 10.07 -8.73 14.55
N ASN A 89 10.26 -7.42 14.42
CA ASN A 89 9.88 -6.44 15.43
C ASN A 89 8.79 -5.49 14.93
N SER A 90 8.00 -5.91 13.93
CA SER A 90 6.87 -5.15 13.41
C SER A 90 5.72 -5.03 14.41
N ALA A 91 4.80 -4.10 14.16
CA ALA A 91 3.66 -3.84 15.04
C ALA A 91 2.76 -5.07 15.23
N SER A 92 2.64 -5.95 14.24
CA SER A 92 1.84 -7.19 14.35
C SER A 92 2.37 -8.16 15.41
N MET A 93 3.66 -8.09 15.74
CA MET A 93 4.26 -8.89 16.82
C MET A 93 3.83 -8.46 18.22
N ALA A 94 3.14 -7.30 18.35
CA ALA A 94 2.49 -6.90 19.59
C ALA A 94 1.24 -7.72 19.93
N LEU A 95 0.70 -8.46 18.93
CA LEU A 95 -0.50 -9.28 19.11
C LEU A 95 -0.33 -10.22 20.33
N GLU A 96 -1.32 -10.18 21.23
CA GLU A 96 -1.29 -10.96 22.47
C GLU A 96 -2.14 -12.24 22.36
N GLU A 97 -1.60 -13.35 22.84
CA GLU A 97 -2.32 -14.58 23.10
C GLU A 97 -2.12 -14.99 24.55
N GLN A 98 -3.20 -15.15 25.29
CA GLN A 98 -3.18 -15.54 26.73
C GLN A 98 -2.37 -14.58 27.64
N GLY A 99 -2.24 -13.30 27.24
CA GLY A 99 -1.52 -12.27 28.00
C GLY A 99 -0.02 -12.19 27.72
N GLU A 100 0.47 -12.90 26.71
CA GLU A 100 1.86 -12.83 26.24
C GLU A 100 1.88 -12.38 24.78
N SER A 101 2.73 -11.38 24.45
CA SER A 101 2.86 -10.91 23.08
C SER A 101 3.72 -11.87 22.24
N LEU A 102 3.41 -11.96 20.93
CA LEU A 102 4.25 -12.71 19.99
C LEU A 102 5.70 -12.25 20.01
N PHE A 103 5.93 -10.95 20.29
CA PHE A 103 7.27 -10.41 20.40
C PHE A 103 8.01 -10.91 21.63
N ALA A 104 7.33 -11.09 22.76
CA ALA A 104 7.91 -11.71 23.95
C ALA A 104 8.26 -13.18 23.68
N ALA A 105 7.35 -13.93 23.09
CA ALA A 105 7.58 -15.32 22.67
C ALA A 105 8.73 -15.44 21.65
N ALA A 106 8.88 -14.46 20.73
CA ALA A 106 10.01 -14.40 19.80
C ALA A 106 11.36 -14.24 20.54
N LYS A 107 11.40 -13.36 21.54
CA LYS A 107 12.61 -13.16 22.36
C LYS A 107 12.95 -14.41 23.17
N GLU A 108 11.95 -15.09 23.72
CA GLU A 108 12.14 -16.34 24.43
C GLU A 108 12.66 -17.45 23.51
N ALA A 109 12.07 -17.62 22.32
CA ALA A 109 12.57 -18.54 21.30
C ALA A 109 14.01 -18.21 20.88
N GLY A 110 14.33 -16.93 20.74
CA GLY A 110 15.70 -16.45 20.50
C GLY A 110 16.66 -16.82 21.65
N ALA A 111 16.23 -16.67 22.89
CA ALA A 111 17.03 -17.08 24.06
C ALA A 111 17.30 -18.59 24.08
N HIS A 112 16.34 -19.42 23.73
CA HIS A 112 16.54 -20.87 23.58
C HIS A 112 17.52 -21.24 22.47
N ILE A 113 17.54 -20.48 21.36
CA ILE A 113 18.54 -20.68 20.29
C ILE A 113 19.93 -20.36 20.82
N ILE A 114 20.10 -19.28 21.59
CA ILE A 114 21.38 -18.89 22.21
C ILE A 114 21.92 -20.00 23.14
N GLU A 115 21.06 -20.65 23.92
CA GLU A 115 21.45 -21.74 24.84
C GLU A 115 22.04 -22.96 24.11
N GLN A 116 21.76 -23.13 22.81
CA GLN A 116 22.31 -24.21 22.01
C GLN A 116 23.69 -23.87 21.40
N MET A 117 24.14 -22.61 21.49
CA MET A 117 25.40 -22.14 20.93
C MET A 117 26.57 -22.53 21.86
N GLN A 118 27.75 -22.70 21.23
CA GLN A 118 28.97 -23.15 21.93
C GLN A 118 30.05 -22.06 21.90
N PRO A 119 31.00 -22.06 22.85
CA PRO A 119 32.12 -21.14 22.82
C PRO A 119 32.85 -21.19 21.45
N GLY A 120 32.99 -20.04 20.81
CA GLY A 120 33.57 -19.87 19.49
C GLY A 120 32.58 -19.76 18.35
N ASP A 121 31.27 -19.91 18.62
CA ASP A 121 30.21 -19.53 17.66
C ASP A 121 30.08 -18.01 17.61
N GLU A 122 29.57 -17.50 16.49
CA GLU A 122 29.31 -16.09 16.21
C GLU A 122 27.81 -15.87 16.08
N LEU A 123 27.28 -14.88 16.80
CA LEU A 123 25.88 -14.49 16.73
C LEU A 123 25.73 -13.08 16.17
N TYR A 124 24.73 -12.88 15.34
CA TYR A 124 24.33 -11.58 14.78
C TYR A 124 22.85 -11.38 15.02
N LEU A 125 22.45 -10.18 15.45
CA LEU A 125 21.06 -9.80 15.62
C LEU A 125 20.66 -8.83 14.51
N CYS A 126 19.62 -9.17 13.77
CA CYS A 126 19.01 -8.34 12.77
C CYS A 126 17.52 -8.20 13.05
N THR A 127 16.93 -7.06 12.69
CA THR A 127 15.48 -6.83 12.74
C THR A 127 14.91 -6.67 11.35
N THR A 128 13.61 -6.94 11.15
CA THR A 128 12.96 -6.83 9.84
C THR A 128 12.59 -5.41 9.46
N THR A 129 12.43 -4.49 10.42
CA THR A 129 12.02 -3.11 10.19
C THR A 129 13.17 -2.12 10.03
N ASP A 130 14.36 -2.43 10.57
CA ASP A 130 15.53 -1.55 10.61
C ASP A 130 16.77 -2.20 9.97
N THR A 131 16.57 -2.89 8.85
CA THR A 131 17.60 -3.69 8.19
C THR A 131 18.82 -2.89 7.70
N LEU A 132 18.74 -1.57 7.58
CA LEU A 132 19.79 -0.76 6.98
C LEU A 132 20.50 0.19 7.97
N GLU A 133 19.82 0.67 9.02
CA GLU A 133 20.34 1.76 9.87
C GLU A 133 20.71 1.37 11.31
N GLY A 134 20.13 0.29 11.85
CA GLY A 134 20.30 -0.09 13.26
C GLY A 134 21.02 -1.42 13.50
N THR A 135 21.38 -2.14 12.45
CA THR A 135 21.94 -3.48 12.57
C THR A 135 23.44 -3.42 12.83
N GLU A 136 23.87 -3.85 14.00
CA GLU A 136 25.28 -4.04 14.28
C GLU A 136 25.81 -5.16 13.39
N ARG A 137 26.64 -4.80 12.40
CA ARG A 137 27.35 -5.78 11.53
C ARG A 137 28.43 -6.56 12.27
N ARG A 138 28.51 -6.38 13.61
CA ARG A 138 29.53 -6.99 14.46
C ARG A 138 29.01 -8.29 15.08
N ALA A 139 29.82 -9.32 14.98
CA ALA A 139 29.55 -10.59 15.65
C ALA A 139 29.61 -10.45 17.17
N PHE A 140 28.64 -11.03 17.84
CA PHE A 140 28.69 -11.26 19.29
C PHE A 140 29.35 -12.61 19.57
N HIS A 141 30.39 -12.59 20.37
CA HIS A 141 31.05 -13.78 20.92
C HIS A 141 30.65 -13.99 22.38
N ASP A 142 30.15 -12.95 23.05
CA ASP A 142 29.59 -13.00 24.41
C ASP A 142 28.06 -13.18 24.29
N PHE A 143 27.60 -14.38 24.63
CA PHE A 143 26.17 -14.75 24.55
C PHE A 143 25.30 -13.99 25.55
N GLN A 144 25.89 -13.57 26.70
CA GLN A 144 25.16 -12.75 27.65
C GLN A 144 24.96 -11.32 27.14
N ALA A 145 25.96 -10.76 26.46
CA ALA A 145 25.82 -9.47 25.80
C ALA A 145 24.78 -9.53 24.65
N PHE A 146 24.77 -10.62 23.87
CA PHE A 146 23.76 -10.84 22.85
C PHE A 146 22.34 -10.95 23.42
N ARG A 147 22.18 -11.72 24.52
CA ARG A 147 20.88 -11.87 25.19
C ARG A 147 20.35 -10.53 25.69
N ARG A 148 21.19 -9.73 26.35
CA ARG A 148 20.83 -8.37 26.79
C ARG A 148 20.39 -7.49 25.60
N ARG A 149 21.07 -7.60 24.46
CA ARG A 149 20.72 -6.86 23.25
C ARG A 149 19.38 -7.32 22.67
N LEU A 150 19.13 -8.63 22.62
CA LEU A 150 17.85 -9.21 22.19
C LEU A 150 16.69 -8.72 23.10
N GLU A 151 16.87 -8.78 24.42
CA GLU A 151 15.88 -8.32 25.39
C GLU A 151 15.60 -6.81 25.25
N ALA A 152 16.63 -5.99 25.00
CA ALA A 152 16.52 -4.54 24.82
C ALA A 152 15.98 -4.11 23.46
N THR A 153 15.79 -5.03 22.49
CA THR A 153 15.24 -4.68 21.17
C THR A 153 13.78 -4.25 21.31
N PRO A 154 13.38 -3.04 20.85
CA PRO A 154 12.02 -2.56 20.93
C PRO A 154 11.18 -3.07 19.75
N LEU A 155 9.84 -3.08 19.92
CA LEU A 155 8.90 -3.10 18.83
C LEU A 155 9.04 -1.85 17.97
N SER A 156 8.74 -1.96 16.69
CA SER A 156 8.78 -0.87 15.72
C SER A 156 7.43 -0.74 15.02
N PHE A 157 7.00 0.50 14.81
CA PHE A 157 5.79 0.80 14.03
C PHE A 157 6.08 1.06 12.54
N ARG A 158 7.30 0.76 12.09
CA ARG A 158 7.68 0.82 10.68
C ARG A 158 7.17 -0.41 9.94
N ALA A 159 7.01 -0.28 8.63
CA ALA A 159 6.68 -1.41 7.77
C ALA A 159 7.79 -2.47 7.81
N THR A 160 7.40 -3.74 7.90
CA THR A 160 8.34 -4.87 7.86
C THR A 160 8.69 -5.23 6.41
N ASP A 161 9.96 -5.61 6.17
CA ASP A 161 10.42 -6.24 4.94
C ASP A 161 11.29 -7.45 5.28
N ILE A 162 10.63 -8.59 5.46
CA ILE A 162 11.29 -9.86 5.78
C ILE A 162 12.24 -10.26 4.64
N SER A 163 11.86 -10.01 3.39
CA SER A 163 12.68 -10.35 2.23
C SER A 163 13.99 -9.56 2.20
N ALA A 164 13.95 -8.27 2.51
CA ALA A 164 15.16 -7.45 2.63
C ALA A 164 16.01 -7.88 3.83
N GLY A 165 15.36 -8.17 4.97
CA GLY A 165 16.03 -8.71 6.16
C GLY A 165 16.77 -10.02 5.89
N MET A 166 16.13 -10.95 5.18
CA MET A 166 16.76 -12.22 4.79
C MET A 166 17.95 -12.02 3.84
N ARG A 167 17.83 -11.14 2.84
CA ARG A 167 18.96 -10.79 1.96
C ARG A 167 20.12 -10.19 2.74
N PHE A 168 19.84 -9.27 3.64
CA PHE A 168 20.86 -8.67 4.50
C PHE A 168 21.55 -9.71 5.38
N ALA A 169 20.78 -10.58 6.04
CA ALA A 169 21.29 -11.66 6.88
C ALA A 169 22.16 -12.66 6.11
N GLN A 170 21.78 -13.00 4.87
CA GLN A 170 22.59 -13.85 4.00
C GLN A 170 23.93 -13.20 3.64
N ASN A 171 23.92 -11.92 3.25
CA ASN A 171 25.15 -11.18 2.93
C ASN A 171 26.08 -11.10 4.15
N LEU A 172 25.50 -10.93 5.35
CA LEU A 172 26.25 -10.92 6.60
C LEU A 172 26.92 -12.28 6.87
N LEU A 173 26.17 -13.38 6.68
CA LEU A 173 26.68 -14.73 6.84
C LEU A 173 27.74 -15.10 5.80
N GLN A 174 27.68 -14.56 4.56
CA GLN A 174 28.74 -14.79 3.58
C GLN A 174 30.09 -14.28 4.05
N SER A 175 30.13 -13.16 4.78
CA SER A 175 31.35 -12.58 5.34
C SER A 175 31.75 -13.15 6.71
N ALA A 176 30.92 -13.98 7.33
CA ALA A 176 31.18 -14.58 8.63
C ALA A 176 32.27 -15.67 8.58
N HIS A 177 32.99 -15.87 9.68
CA HIS A 177 34.22 -16.68 9.69
C HIS A 177 33.99 -18.19 9.79
N ASN A 178 32.90 -18.62 10.48
CA ASN A 178 32.67 -20.04 10.74
C ASN A 178 32.11 -20.77 9.51
N VAL A 179 32.39 -22.06 9.39
CA VAL A 179 32.02 -22.91 8.25
C VAL A 179 30.51 -23.17 8.21
N ASN A 180 29.91 -23.46 9.35
CA ASN A 180 28.46 -23.63 9.44
C ASN A 180 27.78 -22.27 9.48
N LYS A 181 26.75 -22.09 8.64
CA LYS A 181 25.99 -20.84 8.55
C LYS A 181 24.53 -21.11 8.75
N GLU A 182 23.94 -20.40 9.70
CA GLU A 182 22.55 -20.62 10.08
C GLU A 182 21.80 -19.27 10.16
N LEU A 183 20.61 -19.22 9.60
CA LEU A 183 19.69 -18.09 9.67
C LEU A 183 18.42 -18.55 10.37
N TYR A 184 18.07 -17.87 11.45
CA TYR A 184 16.83 -18.09 12.21
C TYR A 184 15.91 -16.90 11.99
N LEU A 185 14.77 -17.12 11.35
CA LEU A 185 13.71 -16.12 11.18
C LEU A 185 12.63 -16.36 12.23
N LEU A 186 12.44 -15.38 13.13
CA LEU A 186 11.39 -15.39 14.14
C LEU A 186 10.35 -14.34 13.76
N SER A 187 9.16 -14.75 13.29
CA SER A 187 8.12 -13.87 12.74
C SER A 187 6.75 -14.53 12.83
N ASP A 188 5.69 -13.74 12.78
CA ASP A 188 4.30 -14.19 12.58
C ASP A 188 4.02 -14.65 11.14
N MET A 189 4.99 -14.56 10.24
CA MET A 189 4.94 -15.00 8.84
C MET A 189 3.81 -14.35 8.02
N GLN A 190 3.43 -13.13 8.31
CA GLN A 190 2.43 -12.43 7.51
C GLN A 190 2.90 -12.19 6.07
N ALA A 191 2.00 -12.45 5.11
CA ALA A 191 2.30 -12.34 3.67
C ALA A 191 2.74 -10.92 3.25
N THR A 192 2.26 -9.89 3.95
CA THR A 192 2.61 -8.48 3.73
C THR A 192 4.09 -8.16 3.96
N GLY A 193 4.78 -8.96 4.78
CA GLY A 193 6.22 -8.84 5.03
C GLY A 193 7.10 -9.43 3.91
N PHE A 194 6.52 -10.18 2.96
CA PHE A 194 7.24 -10.82 1.87
C PHE A 194 6.96 -10.11 0.55
N ALA A 195 7.98 -9.53 -0.07
CA ALA A 195 7.85 -9.01 -1.43
C ALA A 195 7.76 -10.17 -2.44
N ALA A 196 6.74 -10.15 -3.32
CA ALA A 196 6.36 -11.27 -4.18
C ALA A 196 7.49 -11.86 -5.05
N ASP A 197 8.48 -11.04 -5.46
CA ASP A 197 9.56 -11.44 -6.39
C ASP A 197 10.96 -11.47 -5.77
N SER A 198 11.10 -11.41 -4.44
CA SER A 198 12.38 -11.09 -3.82
C SER A 198 12.88 -12.05 -2.75
N LEU A 199 12.34 -13.25 -2.65
CA LEU A 199 12.96 -14.26 -1.78
C LEU A 199 14.37 -14.58 -2.30
N PRO A 200 15.40 -14.50 -1.44
CA PRO A 200 16.75 -14.77 -1.85
C PRO A 200 16.92 -16.22 -2.31
N ALA A 201 17.75 -16.43 -3.33
CA ALA A 201 18.05 -17.76 -3.84
C ALA A 201 18.58 -18.66 -2.69
N ARG A 202 18.15 -19.92 -2.69
CA ARG A 202 18.59 -20.89 -1.70
C ARG A 202 20.07 -21.23 -1.92
N GLU A 203 20.93 -20.83 -1.01
CA GLU A 203 22.33 -21.21 -1.02
C GLU A 203 22.53 -22.60 -0.38
N PHE A 204 23.28 -23.48 -1.03
CA PHE A 204 23.48 -24.88 -0.60
C PHE A 204 24.18 -25.02 0.77
N HIS A 205 24.91 -24.00 1.21
CA HIS A 205 25.71 -24.01 2.45
C HIS A 205 25.07 -23.30 3.62
N LEU A 206 23.87 -22.65 3.40
CA LEU A 206 23.15 -21.92 4.43
C LEU A 206 21.94 -22.74 4.91
N ARG A 207 21.89 -23.00 6.21
CA ARG A 207 20.69 -23.56 6.85
C ARG A 207 19.77 -22.44 7.27
N GLN A 208 18.53 -22.48 6.83
CA GLN A 208 17.51 -21.51 7.17
C GLN A 208 16.43 -22.19 8.00
N TYR A 209 16.13 -21.60 9.14
CA TYR A 209 15.10 -22.05 10.06
C TYR A 209 14.05 -20.96 10.19
N ALA A 210 12.80 -21.30 9.93
CA ALA A 210 11.65 -20.45 10.20
C ALA A 210 11.04 -20.89 11.52
N VAL A 211 10.88 -19.96 12.45
CA VAL A 211 10.20 -20.13 13.72
C VAL A 211 8.90 -19.33 13.63
N PRO A 212 7.79 -19.94 13.18
CA PRO A 212 6.52 -19.26 13.08
C PRO A 212 5.92 -19.04 14.46
N LEU A 213 5.57 -17.79 14.75
CA LEU A 213 4.90 -17.38 15.97
C LEU A 213 3.46 -17.04 15.60
N LEU A 214 2.55 -17.96 15.84
CA LEU A 214 1.19 -17.88 15.35
C LEU A 214 0.21 -17.80 16.50
N VAL A 215 -0.76 -16.90 16.38
CA VAL A 215 -1.94 -16.86 17.26
C VAL A 215 -3.05 -17.69 16.63
N SER A 216 -3.70 -18.53 17.44
CA SER A 216 -4.67 -19.50 16.93
C SER A 216 -5.93 -18.82 16.37
N HIS A 217 -6.45 -17.81 17.06
CA HIS A 217 -7.71 -17.13 16.69
C HIS A 217 -7.67 -15.65 17.11
N PRO A 218 -6.87 -14.79 16.43
CA PRO A 218 -6.83 -13.39 16.80
C PRO A 218 -8.16 -12.71 16.46
N ALA A 219 -8.74 -12.01 17.44
CA ALA A 219 -9.81 -11.06 17.19
C ALA A 219 -9.15 -9.68 16.98
N ASN A 220 -9.14 -9.19 15.77
CA ASN A 220 -8.52 -7.91 15.44
C ASN A 220 -9.37 -7.09 14.47
N LEU A 221 -9.82 -5.93 14.93
CA LEU A 221 -10.51 -4.91 14.15
C LEU A 221 -9.65 -3.64 14.15
N ALA A 222 -9.15 -3.24 13.00
CA ALA A 222 -8.22 -2.14 12.82
C ALA A 222 -8.85 -0.88 12.24
N VAL A 223 -8.37 0.31 12.63
CA VAL A 223 -8.63 1.58 11.92
C VAL A 223 -7.59 1.74 10.81
N THR A 224 -7.95 1.39 9.58
CA THR A 224 -7.01 1.43 8.44
C THR A 224 -6.94 2.78 7.74
N GLY A 225 -7.95 3.65 7.90
CA GLY A 225 -7.97 4.96 7.27
C GLY A 225 -8.90 5.94 7.94
N VAL A 226 -8.53 7.22 7.87
CA VAL A 226 -9.40 8.35 8.23
C VAL A 226 -9.29 9.37 7.11
N ARG A 227 -10.43 9.78 6.56
CA ARG A 227 -10.49 10.74 5.46
C ARG A 227 -11.53 11.82 5.75
N LEU A 228 -11.15 13.06 5.54
CA LEU A 228 -12.07 14.19 5.56
C LEU A 228 -12.91 14.18 4.28
N ARG A 229 -14.25 14.16 4.41
CA ARG A 229 -15.20 14.18 3.29
C ARG A 229 -15.73 15.58 2.99
N SER A 230 -15.78 16.45 4.00
CA SER A 230 -16.21 17.82 3.81
C SER A 230 -15.18 18.62 3.00
N ALA A 231 -15.62 19.19 1.89
CA ALA A 231 -14.78 20.05 1.04
C ALA A 231 -14.60 21.45 1.66
N ILE A 232 -15.63 21.96 2.35
CA ILE A 232 -15.61 23.28 2.99
C ILE A 232 -15.57 23.07 4.50
N LEU A 233 -14.57 23.70 5.12
CA LEU A 233 -14.35 23.67 6.57
C LEU A 233 -14.60 25.07 7.12
N GLU A 234 -15.69 25.22 7.84
CA GLU A 234 -16.11 26.48 8.43
C GLU A 234 -16.55 26.25 9.87
N ARG A 235 -16.18 27.16 10.76
CA ARG A 235 -16.61 27.12 12.17
C ARG A 235 -18.13 27.15 12.28
N GLY A 236 -18.69 26.32 13.14
CA GLY A 236 -20.13 26.19 13.35
C GLY A 236 -20.85 25.29 12.35
N LYS A 237 -20.13 24.77 11.32
CA LYS A 237 -20.68 23.84 10.32
C LYS A 237 -20.36 22.40 10.67
N THR A 238 -21.19 21.51 10.12
CA THR A 238 -21.00 20.06 10.25
C THR A 238 -19.86 19.60 9.34
N VAL A 239 -18.93 18.86 9.93
CA VAL A 239 -17.85 18.17 9.21
C VAL A 239 -18.14 16.68 9.17
N GLU A 240 -17.84 16.09 8.03
CA GLU A 240 -17.95 14.66 7.77
C GLU A 240 -16.56 14.04 7.69
N VAL A 241 -16.31 13.05 8.53
CA VAL A 241 -15.10 12.23 8.55
C VAL A 241 -15.47 10.80 8.26
N GLU A 242 -14.88 10.24 7.21
CA GLU A 242 -14.99 8.82 6.85
C GLU A 242 -13.88 8.04 7.51
N VAL A 243 -14.26 7.00 8.22
CA VAL A 243 -13.34 6.07 8.88
C VAL A 243 -13.42 4.72 8.19
N THR A 244 -12.30 4.22 7.74
CA THR A 244 -12.19 2.89 7.14
C THR A 244 -11.73 1.90 8.21
N LEU A 245 -12.51 0.85 8.40
CA LEU A 245 -12.27 -0.23 9.35
C LEU A 245 -12.03 -1.53 8.60
N ALA A 246 -11.17 -2.38 9.12
CA ALA A 246 -10.91 -3.70 8.56
C ALA A 246 -10.87 -4.76 9.66
N ASN A 247 -11.55 -5.89 9.45
CA ASN A 247 -11.43 -7.06 10.32
C ASN A 247 -10.38 -8.01 9.74
N SER A 248 -9.17 -7.98 10.31
CA SER A 248 -8.07 -8.89 9.98
C SER A 248 -8.06 -10.14 10.87
N GLY A 249 -8.93 -10.18 11.90
CA GLY A 249 -9.08 -11.30 12.81
C GLY A 249 -9.68 -12.54 12.16
N GLN A 250 -9.60 -13.66 12.87
CA GLN A 250 -10.20 -14.94 12.45
C GLN A 250 -11.61 -15.15 13.02
N GLU A 251 -11.99 -14.43 14.05
CA GLU A 251 -13.34 -14.50 14.60
C GLU A 251 -14.34 -13.69 13.76
N PRO A 252 -15.59 -14.16 13.62
CA PRO A 252 -16.66 -13.32 13.06
C PRO A 252 -16.86 -12.12 13.96
N GLY A 253 -17.17 -10.98 13.35
CA GLY A 253 -17.17 -9.69 14.00
C GLY A 253 -18.04 -9.61 15.23
N ARG A 254 -17.40 -9.50 16.38
CA ARG A 254 -18.06 -8.98 17.57
C ARG A 254 -18.42 -7.53 17.32
N THR A 255 -19.56 -7.12 17.85
CA THR A 255 -19.96 -5.72 17.84
C THR A 255 -18.95 -4.90 18.65
N LYS A 256 -18.26 -3.96 18.01
CA LYS A 256 -17.24 -3.09 18.61
C LYS A 256 -17.66 -1.65 18.56
N LEU A 257 -17.27 -0.89 19.59
CA LEU A 257 -17.52 0.54 19.66
C LEU A 257 -16.38 1.31 18.98
N VAL A 258 -16.76 2.19 18.05
CA VAL A 258 -15.85 3.14 17.37
C VAL A 258 -16.18 4.53 17.86
N GLN A 259 -15.18 5.24 18.33
CA GLN A 259 -15.32 6.57 18.92
C GLN A 259 -14.45 7.58 18.17
N LEU A 260 -15.00 8.76 17.93
CA LEU A 260 -14.28 9.89 17.33
C LEU A 260 -14.05 10.95 18.40
N PHE A 261 -12.79 11.34 18.54
CA PHE A 261 -12.36 12.39 19.47
C PHE A 261 -11.78 13.58 18.69
N ILE A 262 -12.13 14.79 19.14
CA ILE A 262 -11.57 16.05 18.66
C ILE A 262 -11.05 16.81 19.89
N HIS A 263 -9.79 17.25 19.85
CA HIS A 263 -9.11 17.90 20.98
C HIS A 263 -9.29 17.15 22.31
N GLY A 264 -9.25 15.80 22.26
CA GLY A 264 -9.42 14.94 23.43
C GLY A 264 -10.87 14.78 23.92
N GLN A 265 -11.85 15.44 23.31
CA GLN A 265 -13.27 15.28 23.62
C GLN A 265 -13.95 14.35 22.63
N ARG A 266 -14.74 13.40 23.13
CA ARG A 266 -15.54 12.50 22.29
C ARG A 266 -16.70 13.26 21.66
N VAL A 267 -16.68 13.39 20.32
CA VAL A 267 -17.70 14.13 19.55
C VAL A 267 -18.72 13.22 18.89
N ALA A 268 -18.35 11.95 18.61
CA ALA A 268 -19.26 10.99 18.01
C ALA A 268 -18.86 9.56 18.36
N GLN A 269 -19.81 8.63 18.27
CA GLN A 269 -19.57 7.19 18.44
C GLN A 269 -20.53 6.39 17.57
N ARG A 270 -20.07 5.21 17.15
CA ARG A 270 -20.83 4.22 16.39
C ARG A 270 -20.49 2.82 16.83
N THR A 271 -21.43 1.93 16.65
CA THR A 271 -21.24 0.50 16.89
C THR A 271 -21.16 -0.21 15.54
N VAL A 272 -20.09 -0.98 15.33
CA VAL A 272 -19.78 -1.65 14.06
C VAL A 272 -19.60 -3.14 14.31
N SER A 273 -20.11 -3.95 13.38
CA SER A 273 -19.87 -5.38 13.33
C SER A 273 -19.40 -5.72 11.92
N LEU A 274 -18.22 -6.33 11.81
CA LEU A 274 -17.58 -6.66 10.54
C LEU A 274 -17.31 -8.16 10.45
N GLU A 275 -17.71 -8.77 9.36
CA GLU A 275 -17.36 -10.15 9.06
C GLU A 275 -15.85 -10.29 8.83
N ARG A 276 -15.35 -11.50 9.02
CA ARG A 276 -13.94 -11.82 8.83
C ARG A 276 -13.44 -11.41 7.43
N GLY A 277 -12.30 -10.75 7.37
CA GLY A 277 -11.66 -10.34 6.12
C GLY A 277 -12.39 -9.25 5.34
N THR A 278 -13.38 -8.59 5.96
CA THR A 278 -14.13 -7.49 5.33
C THR A 278 -13.64 -6.13 5.81
N THR A 279 -13.95 -5.12 4.99
CA THR A 279 -13.75 -3.71 5.32
C THR A 279 -15.07 -2.98 5.30
N ALA A 280 -15.23 -1.97 6.16
CA ALA A 280 -16.37 -1.05 6.13
C ALA A 280 -15.91 0.40 6.22
N GLN A 281 -16.75 1.29 5.70
CA GLN A 281 -16.57 2.73 5.80
C GLN A 281 -17.70 3.30 6.67
N GLU A 282 -17.32 3.98 7.75
CA GLU A 282 -18.25 4.62 8.66
C GLU A 282 -18.12 6.13 8.57
N LEU A 283 -19.26 6.81 8.42
CA LEU A 283 -19.31 8.26 8.32
C LEU A 283 -19.65 8.89 9.66
N PHE A 284 -18.74 9.66 10.21
CA PHE A 284 -18.92 10.44 11.43
C PHE A 284 -19.21 11.90 11.10
N ARG A 285 -20.13 12.51 11.86
CA ARG A 285 -20.53 13.90 11.73
C ARG A 285 -20.38 14.61 13.05
N PHE A 286 -19.75 15.78 13.03
CA PHE A 286 -19.62 16.65 14.20
C PHE A 286 -19.55 18.11 13.77
N ILE A 287 -19.77 19.02 14.71
CA ILE A 287 -19.70 20.46 14.44
C ILE A 287 -18.34 20.99 14.91
N ILE A 288 -17.67 21.77 14.06
CA ILE A 288 -16.42 22.45 14.39
C ILE A 288 -16.74 23.67 15.27
N ASP A 289 -16.11 23.77 16.44
CA ASP A 289 -16.33 24.85 17.42
C ASP A 289 -15.27 25.96 17.35
N ARG A 290 -14.18 25.75 16.62
CA ARG A 290 -13.01 26.68 16.54
C ARG A 290 -12.34 26.68 15.18
N ASP A 291 -11.53 27.71 14.95
CA ASP A 291 -10.69 27.86 13.79
C ASP A 291 -9.25 27.36 14.09
N GLY A 292 -8.42 27.22 13.05
CA GLY A 292 -7.03 26.79 13.16
C GLY A 292 -6.85 25.28 12.98
N TRP A 293 -5.73 24.76 13.49
CA TRP A 293 -5.45 23.33 13.44
C TRP A 293 -6.36 22.55 14.39
N ILE A 294 -7.06 21.60 13.82
CA ILE A 294 -7.90 20.63 14.53
C ILE A 294 -7.16 19.31 14.58
N GLU A 295 -6.96 18.80 15.77
CA GLU A 295 -6.43 17.46 16.02
C GLU A 295 -7.56 16.52 16.43
N GLY A 296 -7.53 15.32 15.91
CA GLY A 296 -8.50 14.29 16.25
C GLY A 296 -7.88 12.90 16.18
N TYR A 297 -8.60 11.97 16.77
CA TYR A 297 -8.30 10.56 16.65
C TYR A 297 -9.56 9.71 16.68
N VAL A 298 -9.47 8.57 16.01
CA VAL A 298 -10.48 7.51 16.08
C VAL A 298 -9.94 6.42 16.97
N GLN A 299 -10.77 5.94 17.88
CA GLN A 299 -10.44 4.87 18.81
C GLN A 299 -11.47 3.75 18.72
N LEU A 300 -10.98 2.53 18.60
CA LEU A 300 -11.74 1.30 18.79
C LEU A 300 -11.70 0.84 20.24
N GLU A 301 -12.66 0.02 20.61
CA GLU A 301 -12.60 -0.77 21.84
C GLU A 301 -11.46 -1.80 21.74
N ASP A 302 -10.74 -1.99 22.87
CA ASP A 302 -9.57 -2.85 22.93
C ASP A 302 -9.82 -4.28 22.42
N ASP A 303 -8.85 -4.80 21.69
CA ASP A 303 -8.81 -6.19 21.22
C ASP A 303 -7.39 -6.78 21.33
N ALA A 304 -7.08 -7.82 20.56
CA ALA A 304 -5.80 -8.53 20.68
C ALA A 304 -4.60 -7.71 20.17
N LEU A 305 -4.83 -6.64 19.37
CA LEU A 305 -3.79 -5.74 18.87
C LEU A 305 -4.20 -4.29 19.12
N MET A 306 -3.78 -3.72 20.24
CA MET A 306 -4.17 -2.37 20.64
C MET A 306 -3.56 -1.27 19.77
N GLU A 307 -2.46 -1.54 19.10
CA GLU A 307 -1.69 -0.58 18.32
C GLU A 307 -2.41 -0.07 17.07
N ASP A 308 -3.29 -0.86 16.48
CA ASP A 308 -4.09 -0.48 15.29
C ASP A 308 -5.51 -0.03 15.63
N ASN A 309 -5.86 -0.02 16.92
CA ASN A 309 -7.13 0.49 17.44
C ASN A 309 -7.20 2.02 17.48
N LEU A 310 -6.08 2.71 17.29
CA LEU A 310 -5.98 4.16 17.42
C LEU A 310 -5.38 4.77 16.14
N ARG A 311 -6.08 5.76 15.57
CA ARG A 311 -5.57 6.49 14.41
C ARG A 311 -5.79 7.98 14.53
N TYR A 312 -4.69 8.74 14.46
CA TYR A 312 -4.68 10.19 14.53
C TYR A 312 -4.88 10.82 13.16
N PHE A 313 -5.48 12.00 13.15
CA PHE A 313 -5.59 12.84 11.98
C PHE A 313 -5.60 14.32 12.38
N THR A 314 -5.24 15.19 11.43
CA THR A 314 -5.30 16.64 11.60
C THR A 314 -5.82 17.28 10.33
N PHE A 315 -6.50 18.41 10.49
CA PHE A 315 -6.91 19.28 9.40
C PHE A 315 -6.96 20.74 9.85
N TYR A 316 -6.92 21.64 8.89
CA TYR A 316 -6.92 23.07 9.18
C TYR A 316 -8.27 23.69 8.82
N VAL A 317 -8.84 24.46 9.74
CA VAL A 317 -10.07 25.25 9.57
C VAL A 317 -9.69 26.71 9.46
N PRO A 318 -9.85 27.34 8.30
CA PRO A 318 -9.51 28.75 8.15
C PRO A 318 -10.52 29.62 8.92
N GLU A 319 -10.04 30.70 9.55
CA GLU A 319 -10.91 31.70 10.16
C GLU A 319 -11.75 32.40 9.09
N ARG A 320 -11.13 32.67 7.94
CA ARG A 320 -11.77 33.29 6.78
C ARG A 320 -11.14 32.75 5.49
N LEU A 321 -11.98 32.67 4.46
CA LEU A 321 -11.55 32.35 3.12
C LEU A 321 -11.36 33.65 2.32
N ASN A 322 -10.13 33.99 1.96
CA ASN A 322 -9.85 35.17 1.15
C ASN A 322 -10.02 34.81 -0.33
N VAL A 323 -10.95 35.46 -1.00
CA VAL A 323 -11.26 35.25 -2.41
C VAL A 323 -10.93 36.53 -3.18
N GLY A 324 -10.00 36.42 -4.13
CA GLY A 324 -9.71 37.50 -5.08
C GLY A 324 -10.66 37.43 -6.28
N VAL A 325 -11.22 38.55 -6.67
CA VAL A 325 -12.02 38.66 -7.89
C VAL A 325 -11.38 39.70 -8.80
N ILE A 326 -10.92 39.29 -9.96
CA ILE A 326 -10.40 40.20 -11.01
C ILE A 326 -11.43 40.17 -12.14
N GLY A 327 -12.02 41.31 -12.42
CA GLY A 327 -12.98 41.48 -13.50
C GLY A 327 -13.37 42.94 -13.69
N GLU A 328 -13.97 43.24 -14.82
CA GLU A 328 -14.56 44.53 -15.08
C GLU A 328 -15.80 44.77 -14.20
N ARG A 329 -16.16 46.03 -13.99
CA ARG A 329 -17.39 46.41 -13.28
C ARG A 329 -18.59 46.26 -14.20
N THR A 330 -19.20 45.10 -14.19
CA THR A 330 -20.31 44.72 -15.04
C THR A 330 -21.43 44.10 -14.22
N ALA A 331 -22.62 43.97 -14.82
CA ALA A 331 -23.76 43.33 -14.18
C ALA A 331 -23.44 41.86 -13.81
N GLY A 332 -22.72 41.14 -14.66
CA GLY A 332 -22.30 39.77 -14.39
C GLY A 332 -21.33 39.65 -13.22
N SER A 333 -20.38 40.60 -13.12
CA SER A 333 -19.46 40.68 -11.97
C SER A 333 -20.17 41.00 -10.65
N GLU A 334 -21.21 41.86 -10.68
CA GLU A 334 -22.03 42.19 -9.51
C GLU A 334 -22.86 40.98 -9.09
N LEU A 335 -23.52 40.29 -10.02
CA LEU A 335 -24.29 39.08 -9.76
C LEU A 335 -23.41 37.95 -9.21
N LEU A 336 -22.18 37.81 -9.72
CA LEU A 336 -21.20 36.87 -9.19
C LEU A 336 -20.85 37.17 -7.73
N GLN A 337 -20.56 38.44 -7.39
CA GLN A 337 -20.25 38.85 -6.02
C GLN A 337 -21.47 38.66 -5.10
N LEU A 338 -22.67 39.01 -5.58
CA LEU A 338 -23.92 38.78 -4.83
C LEU A 338 -24.16 37.31 -4.56
N ALA A 339 -23.93 36.44 -5.55
CA ALA A 339 -24.06 34.99 -5.40
C ALA A 339 -23.08 34.44 -4.37
N LEU A 340 -21.81 34.85 -4.39
CA LEU A 340 -20.79 34.45 -3.40
C LEU A 340 -21.14 34.90 -1.98
N GLN A 341 -21.84 36.04 -1.84
CA GLN A 341 -22.28 36.61 -0.53
C GLN A 341 -23.69 36.16 -0.09
N SER A 342 -24.40 35.42 -0.95
CA SER A 342 -25.85 35.16 -0.77
C SER A 342 -26.19 34.20 0.36
N SER A 343 -25.27 33.43 0.91
CA SER A 343 -25.57 32.63 2.09
C SER A 343 -25.40 33.50 3.36
N ALA A 344 -26.42 33.59 4.17
CA ALA A 344 -26.43 34.41 5.41
C ALA A 344 -25.27 34.07 6.37
N ASP A 345 -24.78 32.86 6.32
CA ASP A 345 -23.67 32.37 7.11
C ASP A 345 -22.29 32.64 6.44
N SER A 346 -22.22 32.78 5.10
CA SER A 346 -20.98 32.96 4.35
C SER A 346 -20.41 34.38 4.41
N SER A 347 -21.21 35.39 4.78
CA SER A 347 -20.75 36.78 4.76
C SER A 347 -19.64 37.10 5.78
N ALA A 348 -19.55 36.30 6.84
CA ALA A 348 -18.46 36.41 7.83
C ALA A 348 -17.24 35.56 7.46
N PHE A 349 -17.45 34.45 6.75
CA PHE A 349 -16.40 33.49 6.38
C PHE A 349 -15.67 33.86 5.08
N LEU A 350 -16.41 34.36 4.07
CA LEU A 350 -15.81 34.79 2.80
C LEU A 350 -15.39 36.25 2.85
N ARG A 351 -14.11 36.52 2.59
CA ARG A 351 -13.58 37.88 2.41
C ARG A 351 -13.24 38.10 0.95
N LEU A 352 -14.05 38.95 0.27
CA LEU A 352 -13.87 39.25 -1.15
C LEU A 352 -12.95 40.47 -1.34
N PHE A 353 -11.97 40.32 -2.24
CA PHE A 353 -11.08 41.38 -2.71
C PHE A 353 -11.31 41.59 -4.21
N THR A 354 -12.15 42.54 -4.56
CA THR A 354 -12.49 42.82 -5.95
C THR A 354 -11.62 43.92 -6.51
N VAL A 355 -10.98 43.66 -7.65
CA VAL A 355 -10.15 44.60 -8.36
C VAL A 355 -10.42 44.53 -9.87
N VAL A 356 -10.30 45.68 -10.55
CA VAL A 356 -10.31 45.71 -12.01
C VAL A 356 -8.95 45.25 -12.56
N PRO A 357 -8.88 44.77 -13.81
CA PRO A 357 -7.65 44.23 -14.41
C PRO A 357 -6.44 45.14 -14.29
N GLU A 358 -6.62 46.46 -14.49
CA GLU A 358 -5.54 47.45 -14.43
C GLU A 358 -4.95 47.62 -13.03
N ARG A 359 -5.72 47.35 -11.99
CA ARG A 359 -5.31 47.43 -10.57
C ARG A 359 -4.89 46.11 -9.97
N SER A 360 -4.84 45.04 -10.76
CA SER A 360 -4.52 43.68 -10.32
C SER A 360 -3.13 43.55 -9.67
N PHE A 361 -2.19 44.44 -9.96
CA PHE A 361 -0.88 44.49 -9.28
C PHE A 361 -0.98 44.64 -7.75
N GLY A 362 -1.98 45.40 -7.28
CA GLY A 362 -2.20 45.65 -5.85
C GLY A 362 -2.83 44.48 -5.10
N LEU A 363 -3.25 43.42 -5.77
CA LEU A 363 -3.84 42.28 -5.15
C LEU A 363 -2.76 41.39 -4.52
N ALA A 364 -2.92 41.10 -3.22
CA ALA A 364 -2.00 40.21 -2.49
C ALA A 364 -2.36 38.73 -2.79
N ILE A 365 -2.00 38.26 -4.00
CA ILE A 365 -2.38 36.91 -4.51
C ILE A 365 -1.94 35.81 -3.56
N ASP A 366 -0.76 35.93 -2.92
CA ASP A 366 -0.22 34.91 -2.00
C ASP A 366 -1.05 34.75 -0.71
N SER A 367 -1.92 35.72 -0.40
CA SER A 367 -2.84 35.64 0.76
C SER A 367 -4.20 35.06 0.44
N LEU A 368 -4.47 34.74 -0.84
CA LEU A 368 -5.73 34.19 -1.31
C LEU A 368 -5.73 32.67 -1.22
N GLN A 369 -6.90 32.10 -1.00
CA GLN A 369 -7.17 30.67 -1.17
C GLN A 369 -7.82 30.38 -2.53
N LEU A 370 -8.57 31.36 -3.07
CA LEU A 370 -9.25 31.25 -4.35
C LEU A 370 -9.08 32.55 -5.14
N LEU A 371 -8.81 32.43 -6.42
CA LEU A 371 -8.79 33.54 -7.37
C LEU A 371 -9.83 33.31 -8.47
N LEU A 372 -10.67 34.30 -8.66
CA LEU A 372 -11.72 34.31 -9.66
C LEU A 372 -11.39 35.35 -10.73
N LEU A 373 -11.25 34.90 -11.98
CA LEU A 373 -11.01 35.74 -13.16
C LEU A 373 -12.31 35.77 -13.99
N HIS A 374 -13.04 36.88 -13.99
CA HIS A 374 -14.32 37.01 -14.66
C HIS A 374 -14.22 37.88 -15.91
N ASP A 375 -14.34 37.26 -17.10
CA ASP A 375 -14.37 37.89 -18.43
C ASP A 375 -13.31 38.98 -18.61
N VAL A 376 -12.08 38.63 -18.21
CA VAL A 376 -10.93 39.54 -18.22
C VAL A 376 -10.40 39.68 -19.64
N SER A 377 -10.30 40.92 -20.15
CA SER A 377 -9.74 41.18 -21.47
C SER A 377 -8.25 40.88 -21.53
N ARG A 378 -7.46 41.49 -20.64
CA ARG A 378 -6.00 41.28 -20.50
C ARG A 378 -5.55 41.57 -19.07
N LEU A 379 -4.46 40.90 -18.66
CA LEU A 379 -3.73 41.21 -17.43
C LEU A 379 -2.30 41.56 -17.77
N PRO A 380 -1.63 42.37 -16.92
CA PRO A 380 -0.19 42.59 -17.04
C PRO A 380 0.59 41.28 -16.94
N ASP A 381 1.62 41.09 -17.76
CA ASP A 381 2.41 39.84 -17.82
C ASP A 381 2.95 39.41 -16.44
N ALA A 382 3.44 40.36 -15.64
CA ALA A 382 3.94 40.09 -14.30
C ALA A 382 2.84 39.57 -13.33
N VAL A 383 1.58 39.98 -13.54
CA VAL A 383 0.45 39.45 -12.76
C VAL A 383 0.13 38.02 -13.20
N VAL A 384 0.14 37.72 -14.50
CA VAL A 384 -0.04 36.38 -15.05
C VAL A 384 1.01 35.41 -14.51
N GLU A 385 2.29 35.82 -14.50
CA GLU A 385 3.39 35.02 -13.95
C GLU A 385 3.19 34.74 -12.45
N ARG A 386 2.76 35.73 -11.67
CA ARG A 386 2.47 35.56 -10.24
C ARG A 386 1.30 34.61 -10.01
N ILE A 387 0.22 34.74 -10.81
CA ILE A 387 -0.94 33.84 -10.73
C ILE A 387 -0.50 32.39 -11.04
N GLY A 388 0.28 32.18 -12.10
CA GLY A 388 0.81 30.86 -12.47
C GLY A 388 1.67 30.24 -11.37
N ALA A 389 2.60 31.02 -10.81
CA ALA A 389 3.47 30.58 -9.72
C ALA A 389 2.69 30.31 -8.41
N TRP A 390 1.64 31.05 -8.13
CA TRP A 390 0.76 30.83 -6.98
C TRP A 390 -0.11 29.58 -7.19
N HIS A 391 -0.68 29.40 -8.38
CA HIS A 391 -1.49 28.23 -8.74
C HIS A 391 -0.67 26.93 -8.63
N SER A 392 0.57 26.91 -9.10
CA SER A 392 1.45 25.71 -9.02
C SER A 392 1.78 25.31 -7.57
N ARG A 393 1.57 26.19 -6.58
CA ARG A 393 1.69 25.92 -5.13
C ARG A 393 0.36 25.55 -4.46
N GLY A 394 -0.67 25.21 -5.25
CA GLY A 394 -1.96 24.76 -4.73
C GLY A 394 -3.05 25.82 -4.70
N GLY A 395 -2.84 27.01 -5.25
CA GLY A 395 -3.87 28.05 -5.32
C GLY A 395 -5.02 27.66 -6.24
N GLY A 396 -6.28 27.79 -5.76
CA GLY A 396 -7.48 27.51 -6.53
C GLY A 396 -7.85 28.61 -7.50
N ILE A 397 -8.19 28.30 -8.75
CA ILE A 397 -8.62 29.28 -9.74
C ILE A 397 -9.99 28.91 -10.33
N ILE A 398 -10.86 29.91 -10.40
CA ILE A 398 -12.07 29.87 -11.25
C ILE A 398 -11.87 30.87 -12.37
N LEU A 399 -11.81 30.41 -13.58
CA LEU A 399 -11.69 31.23 -14.79
C LEU A 399 -13.03 31.24 -15.53
N VAL A 400 -13.54 32.42 -15.80
CA VAL A 400 -14.77 32.63 -16.56
C VAL A 400 -14.40 33.39 -17.84
N LEU A 401 -14.51 32.72 -18.98
CA LEU A 401 -14.30 33.31 -20.30
C LEU A 401 -15.58 34.00 -20.77
N GLY A 402 -15.46 35.06 -21.54
CA GLY A 402 -16.60 35.81 -22.06
C GLY A 402 -16.28 36.59 -23.31
N GLN A 403 -17.18 37.50 -23.67
CA GLN A 403 -17.08 38.33 -24.89
C GLN A 403 -15.92 39.32 -24.85
N ARG A 404 -15.48 39.76 -23.65
CA ARG A 404 -14.35 40.70 -23.47
C ARG A 404 -13.01 40.00 -23.50
N THR A 405 -12.97 38.68 -23.29
CA THR A 405 -11.74 37.90 -23.26
C THR A 405 -11.02 38.01 -24.61
N ASP A 406 -9.83 38.61 -24.62
CA ASP A 406 -8.98 38.59 -25.81
C ASP A 406 -8.39 37.20 -26.01
N ILE A 407 -8.97 36.43 -26.96
CA ILE A 407 -8.56 35.06 -27.25
C ILE A 407 -7.08 34.97 -27.65
N GLY A 408 -6.58 35.96 -28.39
CA GLY A 408 -5.17 35.99 -28.80
C GLY A 408 -4.23 36.11 -27.59
N TRP A 409 -4.53 37.04 -26.68
CA TRP A 409 -3.78 37.20 -25.44
C TRP A 409 -3.94 35.99 -24.51
N TYR A 410 -5.17 35.49 -24.35
CA TYR A 410 -5.43 34.30 -23.57
C TYR A 410 -4.55 33.12 -24.04
N ASN A 411 -4.55 32.82 -25.32
CA ASN A 411 -3.79 31.71 -25.90
C ASN A 411 -2.27 31.93 -25.81
N ALA A 412 -1.81 33.18 -25.90
CA ALA A 412 -0.38 33.49 -25.90
C ALA A 412 0.22 33.59 -24.49
N ARG A 413 -0.59 33.97 -23.47
CA ARG A 413 -0.08 34.34 -22.15
C ARG A 413 -0.72 33.57 -21.02
N LEU A 414 -2.06 33.66 -20.85
CA LEU A 414 -2.76 33.10 -19.68
C LEU A 414 -2.84 31.58 -19.76
N ALA A 415 -3.22 31.02 -20.89
CA ALA A 415 -3.36 29.58 -21.06
C ALA A 415 -2.05 28.81 -20.81
N PRO A 416 -0.89 29.22 -21.37
CA PRO A 416 0.39 28.57 -21.07
C PRO A 416 0.81 28.71 -19.58
N ALA A 417 0.56 29.87 -18.96
CA ALA A 417 0.92 30.11 -17.55
C ALA A 417 0.12 29.23 -16.58
N LEU A 418 -1.11 28.88 -16.93
CA LEU A 418 -2.02 28.02 -16.13
C LEU A 418 -2.07 26.59 -16.65
N GLY A 419 -1.32 26.26 -17.71
CA GLY A 419 -1.35 24.93 -18.32
C GLY A 419 -2.70 24.58 -18.97
N LEU A 420 -3.45 25.57 -19.44
CA LEU A 420 -4.74 25.39 -20.09
C LEU A 420 -4.62 25.17 -21.59
N SER A 421 -5.61 24.53 -22.16
CA SER A 421 -5.75 24.39 -23.61
C SER A 421 -6.12 25.74 -24.27
N PRO A 422 -5.70 25.96 -25.51
CA PRO A 422 -6.06 27.17 -26.23
C PRO A 422 -7.55 27.20 -26.56
N VAL A 423 -8.13 28.39 -26.62
CA VAL A 423 -9.46 28.65 -27.18
C VAL A 423 -9.32 28.71 -28.70
N LEU A 424 -10.12 27.88 -29.40
CA LEU A 424 -10.08 27.75 -30.86
C LEU A 424 -10.92 28.83 -31.54
N ALA A 425 -12.10 29.11 -30.99
CA ALA A 425 -13.05 30.08 -31.54
C ALA A 425 -14.11 30.45 -30.50
N ALA A 426 -14.76 31.59 -30.68
CA ALA A 426 -16.03 31.89 -30.06
C ALA A 426 -17.18 31.39 -30.98
N PHE A 427 -18.31 31.02 -30.37
CA PHE A 427 -19.51 30.57 -31.10
C PHE A 427 -20.77 31.06 -30.41
N GLY A 428 -21.89 30.99 -31.13
CA GLY A 428 -23.23 31.33 -30.62
C GLY A 428 -23.80 32.65 -31.15
N GLU A 429 -23.03 33.45 -31.88
CA GLU A 429 -23.56 34.69 -32.48
C GLU A 429 -24.80 34.40 -33.35
N GLY A 430 -25.98 34.92 -32.91
CA GLY A 430 -27.23 34.80 -33.62
C GLY A 430 -28.10 33.59 -33.31
N GLY A 431 -27.72 32.73 -32.34
CA GLY A 431 -28.49 31.58 -31.87
C GLY A 431 -28.46 31.37 -30.36
N HIS A 432 -29.55 30.78 -29.81
CA HIS A 432 -29.57 30.37 -28.42
C HIS A 432 -29.29 28.87 -28.31
N PHE A 433 -28.48 28.49 -27.33
CA PHE A 433 -28.18 27.11 -26.96
C PHE A 433 -28.28 26.92 -25.44
N SER A 434 -28.53 25.73 -24.98
CA SER A 434 -28.75 25.42 -23.57
C SER A 434 -27.71 24.44 -23.04
N LEU A 435 -27.67 24.21 -21.73
CA LEU A 435 -26.92 23.11 -21.16
C LEU A 435 -27.52 21.76 -21.58
N GLY A 436 -26.65 20.83 -21.95
CA GLY A 436 -27.00 19.46 -22.36
C GLY A 436 -26.72 18.45 -21.25
N ARG A 437 -25.44 18.07 -21.10
CA ARG A 437 -25.00 17.01 -20.17
C ARG A 437 -24.46 17.60 -18.86
N VAL A 438 -24.74 16.89 -17.74
CA VAL A 438 -24.17 17.14 -16.41
C VAL A 438 -23.50 15.87 -15.91
N ASP A 439 -22.27 15.96 -15.42
CA ASP A 439 -21.63 14.88 -14.68
C ASP A 439 -22.00 14.95 -13.19
N GLY A 440 -23.18 14.42 -12.85
CA GLY A 440 -23.71 14.43 -11.48
C GLY A 440 -22.91 13.66 -10.45
N THR A 441 -21.88 12.92 -10.86
CA THR A 441 -21.01 12.16 -9.96
C THR A 441 -19.89 13.00 -9.35
N HIS A 442 -19.62 14.17 -9.94
CA HIS A 442 -18.55 15.03 -9.47
C HIS A 442 -18.88 15.72 -8.14
N PRO A 443 -17.91 15.87 -7.21
CA PRO A 443 -18.14 16.49 -5.89
C PRO A 443 -18.74 17.89 -5.92
N VAL A 444 -18.49 18.71 -6.96
CA VAL A 444 -19.07 20.03 -7.18
C VAL A 444 -20.60 19.98 -7.18
N PHE A 445 -21.21 18.87 -7.60
CA PHE A 445 -22.66 18.70 -7.64
C PHE A 445 -23.24 18.01 -6.40
N SER A 446 -22.41 17.61 -5.45
CA SER A 446 -22.87 16.95 -4.22
C SER A 446 -23.82 17.84 -3.42
N GLY A 447 -25.06 17.36 -3.23
CA GLY A 447 -26.11 18.10 -2.51
C GLY A 447 -26.77 19.25 -3.31
N ILE A 448 -26.39 19.45 -4.59
CA ILE A 448 -27.10 20.39 -5.48
C ILE A 448 -28.31 19.71 -6.14
N PHE A 449 -28.15 18.43 -6.48
CA PHE A 449 -29.20 17.64 -7.10
C PHE A 449 -29.67 16.54 -6.15
N GLU A 450 -30.94 16.59 -5.76
CA GLU A 450 -31.56 15.53 -4.95
C GLU A 450 -32.32 14.56 -5.89
N GLY A 451 -31.90 13.29 -5.92
CA GLY A 451 -32.56 12.21 -6.66
C GLY A 451 -31.86 11.78 -7.96
N ALA A 452 -32.44 10.75 -8.60
CA ALA A 452 -31.86 10.11 -9.79
C ALA A 452 -31.96 10.94 -11.08
N GLU A 453 -32.81 11.97 -11.12
CA GLU A 453 -32.96 12.84 -12.28
C GLU A 453 -32.49 14.26 -11.96
N ILE A 454 -31.50 14.73 -12.74
CA ILE A 454 -31.01 16.10 -12.69
C ILE A 454 -32.01 17.01 -13.39
N GLN A 455 -33.01 17.51 -12.65
CA GLN A 455 -34.01 18.44 -13.16
C GLN A 455 -33.72 19.85 -12.68
N PHE A 456 -33.29 20.72 -13.59
CA PHE A 456 -33.21 22.16 -13.37
C PHE A 456 -33.60 22.91 -14.64
N ALA A 457 -34.10 24.14 -14.48
CA ALA A 457 -34.39 25.01 -15.61
C ALA A 457 -33.08 25.33 -16.33
N ARG A 458 -32.94 24.77 -17.56
CA ARG A 458 -31.68 24.86 -18.33
C ARG A 458 -31.41 26.31 -18.73
N PRO A 459 -30.27 26.87 -18.35
CA PRO A 459 -29.86 28.20 -18.78
C PRO A 459 -29.73 28.30 -20.30
N GLN A 460 -30.01 29.49 -20.84
CA GLN A 460 -29.83 29.82 -22.23
C GLN A 460 -28.59 30.69 -22.42
N PHE A 461 -27.88 30.45 -23.51
CA PHE A 461 -26.65 31.14 -23.86
C PHE A 461 -26.69 31.59 -25.31
N ASN A 462 -26.09 32.75 -25.58
CA ASN A 462 -25.93 33.25 -26.94
C ASN A 462 -24.44 33.41 -27.34
N PHE A 463 -23.52 33.12 -26.40
CA PHE A 463 -22.07 33.18 -26.62
C PHE A 463 -21.35 32.15 -25.76
N ALA A 464 -20.32 31.50 -26.32
CA ALA A 464 -19.36 30.70 -25.57
C ALA A 464 -18.02 30.59 -26.33
N CYS A 465 -16.97 30.29 -25.58
CA CYS A 465 -15.65 29.98 -26.11
C CYS A 465 -15.48 28.46 -26.28
N ARG A 466 -14.99 28.03 -27.43
CA ARG A 466 -14.66 26.62 -27.68
C ARG A 466 -13.20 26.36 -27.33
N ALA A 467 -12.96 25.67 -26.25
CA ALA A 467 -11.62 25.24 -25.85
C ALA A 467 -11.20 23.99 -26.64
N ALA A 468 -9.90 23.87 -26.95
CA ALA A 468 -9.36 22.61 -27.48
C ALA A 468 -9.46 21.51 -26.41
N SER A 469 -9.82 20.32 -26.83
CA SER A 469 -9.89 19.15 -25.94
C SER A 469 -8.49 18.68 -25.54
N ALA A 470 -8.28 18.37 -24.24
CA ALA A 470 -7.05 17.78 -23.73
C ALA A 470 -7.35 16.64 -22.76
N PRO A 471 -6.43 15.66 -22.60
CA PRO A 471 -6.65 14.48 -21.76
C PRO A 471 -6.81 14.79 -20.27
N ASP A 472 -6.28 15.91 -19.80
CA ASP A 472 -6.31 16.39 -18.41
C ASP A 472 -7.54 17.27 -18.10
N GLN A 473 -8.45 17.44 -19.08
CA GLN A 473 -9.69 18.18 -18.91
C GLN A 473 -10.85 17.25 -18.61
N HIS A 474 -11.55 17.51 -17.51
CA HIS A 474 -12.77 16.80 -17.15
C HIS A 474 -13.99 17.71 -17.32
N ALA A 475 -14.84 17.42 -18.31
CA ALA A 475 -16.04 18.21 -18.57
C ALA A 475 -17.13 17.88 -17.53
N LEU A 476 -17.50 18.87 -16.70
CA LEU A 476 -18.51 18.78 -15.66
C LEU A 476 -19.90 19.13 -16.17
N LEU A 477 -19.99 20.19 -16.99
CA LEU A 477 -21.19 20.64 -17.67
C LEU A 477 -20.88 20.85 -19.14
N SER A 478 -21.72 20.36 -20.04
CA SER A 478 -21.59 20.57 -21.49
C SER A 478 -22.83 21.23 -22.05
N PHE A 479 -22.65 22.02 -23.09
CA PHE A 479 -23.76 22.55 -23.90
C PHE A 479 -24.46 21.47 -24.69
N SER A 480 -25.64 21.78 -25.20
CA SER A 480 -26.38 20.94 -26.15
C SER A 480 -25.62 20.69 -27.46
N THR A 481 -24.63 21.53 -27.78
CA THR A 481 -23.68 21.37 -28.89
C THR A 481 -22.61 20.31 -28.65
N GLY A 482 -22.43 19.84 -27.41
CA GLY A 482 -21.38 18.93 -26.99
C GLY A 482 -20.12 19.60 -26.49
N ASP A 483 -19.96 20.93 -26.71
CA ASP A 483 -18.81 21.67 -26.17
C ASP A 483 -18.92 21.83 -24.65
N PRO A 484 -17.80 21.84 -23.88
CA PRO A 484 -17.84 22.00 -22.44
C PRO A 484 -18.23 23.44 -22.04
N TYR A 485 -19.21 23.57 -21.09
CA TYR A 485 -19.53 24.83 -20.43
C TYR A 485 -18.66 25.04 -19.19
N LEU A 486 -18.54 24.00 -18.36
CA LEU A 486 -17.70 23.98 -17.18
C LEU A 486 -16.83 22.72 -17.25
N TYR A 487 -15.52 22.91 -17.12
CA TYR A 487 -14.58 21.81 -17.00
C TYR A 487 -13.55 22.07 -15.90
N GLU A 488 -13.04 20.99 -15.32
CA GLU A 488 -11.95 20.98 -14.36
C GLU A 488 -10.64 20.60 -15.04
N VAL A 489 -9.56 21.24 -14.62
CA VAL A 489 -8.19 20.84 -14.93
C VAL A 489 -7.45 20.66 -13.60
N ARG A 490 -6.88 19.48 -13.38
CA ARG A 490 -6.06 19.20 -12.20
C ARG A 490 -4.61 19.07 -12.63
N ARG A 491 -3.78 19.93 -12.11
CA ARG A 491 -2.32 19.86 -12.27
C ARG A 491 -1.66 20.13 -10.95
N ASP A 492 -0.62 19.36 -10.65
CA ASP A 492 0.12 19.46 -9.40
C ASP A 492 -0.83 19.42 -8.17
N GLU A 493 -0.76 20.42 -7.31
CA GLU A 493 -1.63 20.55 -6.13
C GLU A 493 -2.79 21.52 -6.33
N GLY A 494 -2.84 22.26 -7.47
CA GLY A 494 -3.84 23.28 -7.75
C GLY A 494 -5.08 22.73 -8.49
N ALA A 495 -6.26 23.21 -8.12
CA ALA A 495 -7.52 22.96 -8.83
C ALA A 495 -7.89 24.18 -9.68
N LEU A 496 -8.28 23.96 -10.93
CA LEU A 496 -8.70 25.00 -11.85
C LEU A 496 -10.02 24.63 -12.51
N LEU A 497 -11.01 25.49 -12.34
CA LEU A 497 -12.32 25.39 -12.98
C LEU A 497 -12.46 26.46 -14.05
N VAL A 498 -12.91 26.07 -15.23
CA VAL A 498 -13.07 26.98 -16.37
C VAL A 498 -14.52 26.96 -16.84
N PHE A 499 -15.16 28.13 -16.78
CA PHE A 499 -16.43 28.42 -17.44
C PHE A 499 -16.14 29.03 -18.81
N THR A 500 -16.70 28.46 -19.86
CA THR A 500 -16.45 28.88 -21.24
C THR A 500 -17.43 29.96 -21.72
N SER A 501 -18.35 30.39 -20.87
CA SER A 501 -19.28 31.52 -21.12
C SER A 501 -19.43 32.34 -19.86
N SER A 502 -19.56 33.67 -20.01
CA SER A 502 -19.66 34.60 -18.90
C SER A 502 -21.06 34.64 -18.27
N PHE A 503 -21.12 35.24 -17.08
CA PHE A 503 -22.37 35.42 -16.33
C PHE A 503 -23.08 36.73 -16.64
N GLU A 504 -22.67 37.42 -17.71
CA GLU A 504 -23.32 38.63 -18.14
C GLU A 504 -24.77 38.35 -18.60
N PRO A 505 -25.75 39.15 -18.17
CA PRO A 505 -27.16 38.98 -18.57
C PRO A 505 -27.41 39.01 -20.08
N GLU A 506 -26.55 39.74 -20.82
CA GLU A 506 -26.58 39.84 -22.27
C GLU A 506 -26.09 38.56 -22.97
N VAL A 507 -25.30 37.75 -22.22
CA VAL A 507 -24.69 36.51 -22.74
C VAL A 507 -25.46 35.28 -22.31
N SER A 508 -25.92 35.25 -21.06
CA SER A 508 -26.64 34.10 -20.53
C SER A 508 -27.59 34.50 -19.41
N ASP A 509 -28.61 33.69 -19.18
CA ASP A 509 -29.48 33.81 -18.01
C ASP A 509 -29.03 32.93 -16.83
N MET A 510 -27.79 32.40 -16.89
CA MET A 510 -27.22 31.51 -15.88
C MET A 510 -27.25 32.13 -14.48
N ALA A 511 -26.90 33.40 -14.34
CA ALA A 511 -26.84 34.10 -13.07
C ALA A 511 -28.24 34.24 -12.38
N TYR A 512 -29.30 34.09 -13.11
CA TYR A 512 -30.68 34.11 -12.61
C TYR A 512 -31.28 32.73 -12.29
N ARG A 513 -30.50 31.67 -12.54
CA ARG A 513 -30.94 30.29 -12.31
C ARG A 513 -30.61 29.84 -10.89
N THR A 514 -31.48 29.02 -10.34
CA THR A 514 -31.36 28.51 -8.96
C THR A 514 -30.07 27.71 -8.71
N ILE A 515 -29.49 27.16 -9.77
CA ILE A 515 -28.22 26.40 -9.70
C ILE A 515 -27.00 27.31 -9.53
N PHE A 516 -27.07 28.60 -9.88
CA PHE A 516 -25.91 29.47 -9.98
C PHE A 516 -25.13 29.64 -8.66
N ALA A 517 -25.81 30.11 -7.60
CA ALA A 517 -25.17 30.32 -6.31
C ALA A 517 -24.67 29.00 -5.68
N PRO A 518 -25.47 27.90 -5.66
CA PRO A 518 -24.96 26.60 -5.18
C PRO A 518 -23.74 26.09 -5.96
N LEU A 519 -23.73 26.25 -7.28
CA LEU A 519 -22.60 25.85 -8.12
C LEU A 519 -21.32 26.62 -7.76
N LEU A 520 -21.41 27.94 -7.61
CA LEU A 520 -20.26 28.77 -7.23
C LEU A 520 -19.76 28.47 -5.81
N HIS A 521 -20.65 28.15 -4.86
CA HIS A 521 -20.24 27.79 -3.50
C HIS A 521 -19.60 26.40 -3.40
N ARG A 522 -19.79 25.55 -4.40
CA ARG A 522 -19.21 24.21 -4.47
C ARG A 522 -18.01 24.11 -5.39
N SER A 523 -17.86 25.11 -6.29
CA SER A 523 -16.70 25.26 -7.17
C SER A 523 -15.47 25.73 -6.43
#